data_f0f2c9ae4bd48cd58924c4d271aaa8b3
#
_entry.id   f0f2c9ae4bd48cd58924c4d271aaa8b3
#
_cell.length_a   1.000
_cell.length_b   1.000
_cell.length_c   1.000
_cell.angle_alpha   90.00
_cell.angle_beta   90.00
_cell.angle_gamma   90.00
#
_symmetry.space_group_name_H-M   'P 1'
#
loop_
_entity.id
_entity.type
_entity.pdbx_description
1 polymer ?
#
loop_
_entity_poly.entity_id
_entity_poly.type
_entity_poly.pdbx_seq_one_letter_code
_entity_poly.pdbx_strand_id
1 'polypeptide(L)' 'MQTKCCYCGKPVKTEEVIKSTLLYHNGSQLARKEKEYCSKRCASYDQMAHEG' A
#
# COMPACT_ATOMS: atom_id res chain seq x y z
N MET A 1 -8.37 -14.34 8.94
CA MET A 1 -8.90 -12.98 8.79
C MET A 1 -8.65 -12.46 7.39
N GLN A 2 -9.56 -11.63 6.90
CA GLN A 2 -9.38 -11.01 5.59
C GLN A 2 -9.05 -9.55 5.75
N THR A 3 -8.21 -9.05 4.86
CA THR A 3 -7.91 -7.63 4.75
C THR A 3 -8.32 -7.15 3.37
N LYS A 4 -8.17 -5.88 3.11
CA LYS A 4 -8.51 -5.32 1.81
C LYS A 4 -7.28 -4.63 1.21
N CYS A 5 -7.20 -4.67 -0.12
CA CYS A 5 -6.18 -3.94 -0.83
C CYS A 5 -6.36 -2.44 -0.59
N CYS A 6 -5.27 -1.76 -0.26
CA CYS A 6 -5.32 -0.31 0.00
C CYS A 6 -5.47 0.52 -1.28
N TYR A 7 -5.36 -0.11 -2.43
CA TYR A 7 -5.46 0.58 -3.71
C TYR A 7 -6.79 0.31 -4.41
N CYS A 8 -7.10 -0.94 -4.69
CA CYS A 8 -8.31 -1.31 -5.42
C CYS A 8 -9.48 -1.73 -4.53
N GLY A 9 -9.22 -2.02 -3.27
CA GLY A 9 -10.27 -2.37 -2.32
C GLY A 9 -10.75 -3.80 -2.38
N LYS A 10 -10.09 -4.67 -3.14
CA LYS A 10 -10.49 -6.07 -3.21
C LYS A 10 -10.17 -6.80 -1.91
N PRO A 11 -11.04 -7.71 -1.47
CA PRO A 11 -10.75 -8.52 -0.30
C PRO A 11 -9.61 -9.49 -0.60
N VAL A 12 -8.66 -9.58 0.33
CA VAL A 12 -7.48 -10.43 0.19
C VAL A 12 -7.28 -11.19 1.49
N LYS A 13 -6.88 -12.44 1.39
CA LYS A 13 -6.54 -13.22 2.57
C LYS A 13 -5.24 -12.69 3.17
N THR A 14 -5.20 -12.63 4.51
CA THR A 14 -4.03 -12.10 5.22
C THR A 14 -2.75 -12.82 4.85
N GLU A 15 -2.83 -14.11 4.56
CA GLU A 15 -1.67 -14.92 4.20
C GLU A 15 -1.22 -14.71 2.74
N GLU A 16 -2.08 -14.14 1.91
CA GLU A 16 -1.79 -13.86 0.50
C GLU A 16 -1.51 -12.40 0.21
N VAL A 17 -1.76 -11.55 1.19
CA VAL A 17 -1.61 -10.11 1.02
C VAL A 17 -0.14 -9.72 0.82
N ILE A 18 0.07 -8.73 -0.03
CA ILE A 18 1.40 -8.16 -0.26
C ILE A 18 1.54 -6.94 0.64
N LYS A 19 2.49 -6.98 1.55
CA LYS A 19 2.77 -5.85 2.41
C LYS A 19 3.86 -4.99 1.79
N SER A 20 3.62 -3.70 1.71
CA SER A 20 4.56 -2.77 1.12
C SER A 20 4.67 -1.52 1.97
N THR A 21 5.87 -0.96 2.06
CA THR A 21 6.09 0.28 2.79
C THR A 21 5.92 1.45 1.83
N LEU A 22 4.98 2.33 2.15
CA LEU A 22 4.72 3.53 1.39
C LEU A 22 5.48 4.70 1.99
N LEU A 23 6.24 5.39 1.15
CA LEU A 23 6.95 6.62 1.56
C LEU A 23 6.10 7.83 1.18
N TYR A 24 5.91 8.73 2.12
CA TYR A 24 5.16 9.96 1.86
C TYR A 24 5.74 11.10 2.67
N HIS A 25 5.40 12.30 2.27
CA HIS A 25 5.85 13.51 2.97
C HIS A 25 4.82 13.93 4.00
N ASN A 26 5.29 14.17 5.22
CA ASN A 26 4.46 14.66 6.30
C ASN A 26 5.09 15.97 6.77
N GLY A 27 4.65 17.07 6.18
CA GLY A 27 5.29 18.37 6.41
C GLY A 27 6.67 18.39 5.79
N SER A 28 7.69 18.70 6.58
CA SER A 28 9.08 18.73 6.13
C SER A 28 9.81 17.41 6.36
N GLN A 29 9.09 16.39 6.85
CA GLN A 29 9.70 15.09 7.18
C GLN A 29 9.21 14.01 6.25
N LEU A 30 10.08 13.04 6.01
CA LEU A 30 9.72 11.84 5.26
C LEU A 30 9.17 10.80 6.24
N ALA A 31 7.96 10.33 5.98
CA ALA A 31 7.30 9.33 6.81
C ALA A 31 7.13 8.03 6.04
N ARG A 32 6.97 6.94 6.77
CA ARG A 32 6.73 5.61 6.20
C ARG A 32 5.49 5.00 6.82
N LYS A 33 4.73 4.30 6.00
CA LYS A 33 3.55 3.58 6.47
C LYS A 33 3.45 2.24 5.75
N GLU A 34 3.27 1.17 6.51
CA GLU A 34 3.08 -0.15 5.92
C GLU A 34 1.63 -0.30 5.50
N LYS A 35 1.42 -0.70 4.24
CA LYS A 35 0.10 -0.93 3.69
C LYS A 35 0.02 -2.30 3.04
N GLU A 36 -1.19 -2.81 2.90
CA GLU A 36 -1.45 -4.11 2.34
C GLU A 36 -2.14 -3.99 1.00
N TYR A 37 -1.70 -4.81 0.04
CA TYR A 37 -2.21 -4.76 -1.33
C TYR A 37 -2.49 -6.18 -1.83
N CYS A 38 -3.36 -6.28 -2.82
CA CYS A 38 -3.68 -7.58 -3.41
C CYS A 38 -2.57 -8.10 -4.32
N SER A 39 -1.74 -7.20 -4.84
CA SER A 39 -0.63 -7.58 -5.69
C SER A 39 0.42 -6.47 -5.71
N LYS A 40 1.59 -6.79 -6.23
CA LYS A 40 2.67 -5.81 -6.36
C LYS A 40 2.28 -4.66 -7.29
N ARG A 41 1.42 -4.92 -8.26
CA ARG A 41 0.94 -3.88 -9.16
C ARG A 41 0.24 -2.77 -8.40
N CYS A 42 -0.68 -3.14 -7.51
CA CYS A 42 -1.39 -2.16 -6.70
C CYS A 42 -0.43 -1.38 -5.81
N ALA A 43 0.54 -2.06 -5.22
CA ALA A 43 1.56 -1.41 -4.41
C ALA A 43 2.35 -0.38 -5.23
N SER A 44 2.75 -0.76 -6.43
CA SER A 44 3.49 0.11 -7.32
C SER A 44 2.65 1.32 -7.75
N TYR A 45 1.40 1.09 -8.12
CA TYR A 45 0.51 2.17 -8.53
C TYR A 45 0.26 3.16 -7.41
N ASP A 46 0.05 2.66 -6.20
CA ASP A 46 -0.18 3.53 -5.06
C ASP A 46 1.06 4.37 -4.75
N GLN A 47 2.25 3.76 -4.85
CA GLN A 47 3.51 4.46 -4.65
C GLN A 47 3.68 5.58 -5.69
N MET A 48 3.40 5.29 -6.95
CA MET A 48 3.50 6.30 -8.01
C MET A 48 2.53 7.45 -7.79
N ALA A 49 1.34 7.16 -7.29
CA ALA A 49 0.35 8.20 -7.03
C ALA A 49 0.82 9.16 -5.94
N HIS A 50 1.63 8.68 -5.00
CA HIS A 50 2.14 9.51 -3.91
C HIS A 50 3.44 10.22 -4.26
N GLU A 51 4.13 9.80 -5.31
CA GLU A 51 5.36 10.45 -5.74
C GLU A 51 5.10 11.69 -6.60
N GLY A 52 3.96 11.70 -7.24
CA GLY A 52 3.57 12.82 -8.08
C GLY A 52 3.08 13.98 -7.27
#